data_506f329326ada1a1d98b95cd949b9afe
#
_entry.id   506f329326ada1a1d98b95cd949b9afe
#
_cell.length_a   1.000
_cell.length_b   1.000
_cell.length_c   1.000
_cell.angle_alpha   90.00
_cell.angle_beta   90.00
_cell.angle_gamma   90.00
#
_symmetry.space_group_name_H-M   'P 1'
#
loop_
_entity.id
_entity.type
_entity.pdbx_description
1 polymer ?
#
loop_
_entity_poly.entity_id
_entity_poly.type
_entity_poly.pdbx_seq_one_letter_code
_entity_poly.pdbx_strand_id
1 'polypeptide(L)'
;MPRKGITGHDEWVITEALATALMALEQLPEKHQPRKHMDEIKNLLDSRSLPGSLNLHLAQAKCRLCPEVDPLTIYDEYGLKDGQG
;
A
#
# COMPACT_ATOMS: atom_id res chain seq x y z
N MET A 1 -0.18 31.76 -1.50
CA MET A 1 -1.25 31.21 -1.64
C MET A 1 -1.52 30.16 -0.72
N PRO A 2 -2.50 30.12 -0.17
CA PRO A 2 -2.70 29.12 0.79
C PRO A 2 -2.88 27.83 0.13
N ARG A 3 -2.33 26.86 0.76
CA ARG A 3 -2.43 25.67 0.30
C ARG A 3 -3.74 25.19 0.54
N LYS A 4 -4.32 24.65 -0.25
CA LYS A 4 -5.46 24.16 -0.04
C LYS A 4 -5.37 22.93 0.49
N GLY A 5 -5.41 22.14 0.65
CA GLY A 5 -5.28 20.89 1.15
C GLY A 5 -4.55 20.04 0.23
N ILE A 6 -4.58 18.76 0.45
CA ILE A 6 -3.83 17.83 -0.33
C ILE A 6 -4.51 17.61 -1.65
N THR A 7 -3.77 17.72 -2.74
CA THR A 7 -4.33 17.51 -4.05
C THR A 7 -4.50 16.01 -4.29
N GLY A 8 -5.18 15.64 -5.34
CA GLY A 8 -5.35 14.24 -5.69
C GLY A 8 -4.04 13.53 -5.89
N HIS A 9 -3.07 14.19 -6.52
CA HIS A 9 -1.77 13.57 -6.72
C HIS A 9 -1.05 13.38 -5.40
N ASP A 10 -1.09 14.40 -4.54
CA ASP A 10 -0.43 14.29 -3.24
C ASP A 10 -1.06 13.19 -2.40
N GLU A 11 -2.37 13.09 -2.48
CA GLU A 11 -3.07 12.03 -1.76
C GLU A 11 -2.61 10.66 -2.24
N TRP A 12 -2.43 10.50 -3.53
CA TRP A 12 -1.96 9.24 -4.09
C TRP A 12 -0.56 8.92 -3.56
N VAL A 13 0.33 9.91 -3.56
CA VAL A 13 1.70 9.70 -3.11
C VAL A 13 1.73 9.31 -1.63
N ILE A 14 0.91 10.00 -0.82
CA ILE A 14 0.86 9.69 0.61
C ILE A 14 0.35 8.27 0.83
N THR A 15 -0.70 7.88 0.12
CA THR A 15 -1.25 6.55 0.27
C THR A 15 -0.24 5.49 -0.16
N GLU A 16 0.48 5.75 -1.26
CA GLU A 16 1.51 4.83 -1.68
C GLU A 16 2.63 4.73 -0.65
N ALA A 17 3.02 5.85 -0.06
CA ALA A 17 4.07 5.82 0.95
C ALA A 17 3.64 5.02 2.17
N LEU A 18 2.40 5.18 2.60
CA LEU A 18 1.90 4.42 3.74
C LEU A 18 1.85 2.93 3.42
N ALA A 19 1.40 2.59 2.22
CA ALA A 19 1.33 1.18 1.82
C ALA A 19 2.74 0.60 1.76
N THR A 20 3.70 1.34 1.22
CA THR A 20 5.06 0.88 1.14
C THR A 20 5.65 0.66 2.54
N ALA A 21 5.38 1.60 3.45
CA ALA A 21 5.87 1.47 4.81
C ALA A 21 5.29 0.23 5.48
N LEU A 22 4.00 0.01 5.32
CA LEU A 22 3.36 -1.15 5.93
C LEU A 22 3.96 -2.45 5.39
N MET A 23 4.12 -2.53 4.06
CA MET A 23 4.67 -3.73 3.46
C MET A 23 6.11 -3.96 3.90
N ALA A 24 6.89 -2.88 4.04
CA ALA A 24 8.27 -3.02 4.50
C ALA A 24 8.30 -3.54 5.94
N LEU A 25 7.42 -3.03 6.79
CA LEU A 25 7.38 -3.48 8.17
C LEU A 25 6.95 -4.93 8.26
N GLU A 26 6.08 -5.36 7.37
CA GLU A 26 5.66 -6.76 7.36
C GLU A 26 6.77 -7.71 6.93
N GLN A 27 7.85 -7.19 6.34
CA GLN A 27 8.98 -8.04 5.98
C GLN A 27 9.86 -8.33 7.18
N LEU A 28 9.69 -7.60 8.29
CA LEU A 28 10.49 -7.86 9.47
C LEU A 28 10.03 -9.14 10.16
N PRO A 29 10.91 -9.81 10.90
CA PRO A 29 10.49 -10.94 11.71
C PRO A 29 9.38 -10.49 12.65
N GLU A 30 8.44 -11.38 12.89
CA GLU A 30 7.27 -11.02 13.65
C GLU A 30 7.60 -10.37 14.99
N LYS A 31 8.62 -10.84 15.65
CA LYS A 31 8.96 -10.30 16.96
C LYS A 31 9.51 -8.88 16.89
N HIS A 32 9.90 -8.43 15.71
CA HIS A 32 10.42 -7.08 15.54
C HIS A 32 9.38 -6.15 14.88
N GLN A 33 8.19 -6.61 14.62
CA GLN A 33 7.20 -5.78 13.96
C GLN A 33 6.54 -4.86 14.98
N PRO A 34 6.54 -3.54 14.71
CA PRO A 34 5.89 -2.58 15.61
C PRO A 34 4.37 -2.60 15.37
N ARG A 35 3.71 -3.54 16.01
CA ARG A 35 2.31 -3.78 15.71
C ARG A 35 1.41 -2.59 15.89
N LYS A 36 1.60 -1.82 16.94
CA LYS A 36 0.74 -0.68 17.16
C LYS A 36 0.90 0.34 16.04
N HIS A 37 2.12 0.57 15.62
CA HIS A 37 2.39 1.51 14.54
C HIS A 37 1.82 0.96 13.24
N MET A 38 1.94 -0.34 13.01
CA MET A 38 1.39 -0.96 11.81
C MET A 38 -0.13 -0.84 11.79
N ASP A 39 -0.78 -1.00 12.94
CA ASP A 39 -2.23 -0.85 13.02
C ASP A 39 -2.65 0.58 12.70
N GLU A 40 -1.86 1.56 13.16
CA GLU A 40 -2.16 2.95 12.86
C GLU A 40 -2.04 3.21 11.36
N ILE A 41 -1.03 2.63 10.72
CA ILE A 41 -0.87 2.78 9.28
C ILE A 41 -2.04 2.14 8.55
N LYS A 42 -2.46 0.94 8.98
CA LYS A 42 -3.58 0.29 8.35
C LYS A 42 -4.85 1.11 8.47
N ASN A 43 -5.07 1.70 9.63
CA ASN A 43 -6.26 2.52 9.83
C ASN A 43 -6.25 3.74 8.93
N LEU A 44 -5.08 4.36 8.76
CA LEU A 44 -4.98 5.50 7.86
C LEU A 44 -5.22 5.07 6.42
N LEU A 45 -4.68 3.95 6.03
CA LEU A 45 -4.89 3.46 4.68
C LEU A 45 -6.36 3.19 4.42
N ASP A 46 -7.04 2.56 5.38
CA ASP A 46 -8.45 2.28 5.20
C ASP A 46 -9.26 3.54 5.07
N SER A 47 -8.91 4.57 5.82
CA SER A 47 -9.70 5.80 5.78
C SER A 47 -9.38 6.66 4.57
N ARG A 48 -8.19 6.50 3.98
CA ARG A 48 -7.80 7.34 2.86
C ARG A 48 -8.03 6.68 1.51
N SER A 49 -8.07 5.37 1.45
CA SER A 49 -8.14 4.68 0.17
C SER A 49 -9.55 4.53 -0.28
N LEU A 50 -9.75 4.64 -1.57
CA LEU A 50 -11.06 4.36 -2.12
C LEU A 50 -11.25 2.86 -2.15
N PRO A 51 -12.47 2.39 -2.17
CA PRO A 51 -12.71 0.96 -2.28
C PRO A 51 -11.99 0.39 -3.49
N GLY A 52 -11.26 -0.64 -3.30
CA GLY A 52 -10.54 -1.29 -4.39
C GLY A 52 -9.17 -0.73 -4.64
N SER A 53 -8.90 0.51 -4.26
CA SER A 53 -7.58 1.06 -4.53
C SER A 53 -6.56 0.66 -3.48
N LEU A 54 -7.01 0.26 -2.30
CA LEU A 54 -6.08 -0.17 -1.27
C LEU A 54 -5.27 -1.37 -1.74
N ASN A 55 -5.92 -2.36 -2.34
CA ASN A 55 -5.21 -3.53 -2.82
C ASN A 55 -4.22 -3.16 -3.92
N LEU A 56 -4.57 -2.20 -4.75
CA LEU A 56 -3.65 -1.76 -5.78
C LEU A 56 -2.40 -1.13 -5.16
N HIS A 57 -2.58 -0.26 -4.16
CA HIS A 57 -1.44 0.35 -3.49
C HIS A 57 -0.55 -0.71 -2.82
N LEU A 58 -1.16 -1.68 -2.16
CA LEU A 58 -0.40 -2.73 -1.50
C LEU A 58 0.37 -3.58 -2.51
N ALA A 59 -0.27 -3.91 -3.62
CA ALA A 59 0.38 -4.71 -4.65
C ALA A 59 1.56 -3.95 -5.25
N GLN A 60 1.39 -2.66 -5.51
CA GLN A 60 2.47 -1.87 -6.06
C GLN A 60 3.63 -1.74 -5.09
N ALA A 61 3.31 -1.59 -3.80
CA ALA A 61 4.35 -1.51 -2.79
C ALA A 61 5.13 -2.82 -2.72
N LYS A 62 4.44 -3.95 -2.80
CA LYS A 62 5.12 -5.23 -2.76
C LYS A 62 6.00 -5.42 -3.98
N CYS A 63 5.56 -4.95 -5.14
CA CYS A 63 6.38 -5.04 -6.34
C CYS A 63 7.69 -4.28 -6.18
N ARG A 64 7.65 -3.12 -5.51
CA ARG A 64 8.86 -2.36 -5.29
C ARG A 64 9.79 -3.05 -4.32
N LEU A 65 9.23 -3.66 -3.28
CA LEU A 65 10.04 -4.27 -2.23
C LEU A 65 10.52 -5.66 -2.59
N CYS A 66 9.83 -6.33 -3.51
CA CYS A 66 10.20 -7.68 -3.90
C CYS A 66 10.33 -7.75 -5.42
N PRO A 67 11.34 -7.10 -5.98
CA PRO A 67 11.47 -7.04 -7.43
C PRO A 67 11.72 -8.39 -8.08
N GLU A 68 12.14 -9.38 -7.30
CA GLU A 68 12.38 -10.70 -7.86
C GLU A 68 11.10 -11.49 -8.06
N VAL A 69 9.99 -11.01 -7.53
CA VAL A 69 8.73 -11.72 -7.69
C VAL A 69 7.99 -11.16 -8.89
N ASP A 70 7.40 -12.04 -9.68
CA ASP A 70 6.66 -11.64 -10.86
C ASP A 70 5.50 -10.72 -10.46
N PRO A 71 5.42 -9.51 -11.01
CA PRO A 71 4.32 -8.60 -10.67
C PRO A 71 2.94 -9.18 -10.89
N LEU A 72 2.77 -10.03 -11.92
CA LEU A 72 1.47 -10.63 -12.15
C LEU A 72 1.05 -11.54 -11.03
N THR A 73 2.03 -12.23 -10.43
CA THR A 73 1.74 -13.08 -9.29
C THR A 73 1.28 -12.25 -8.11
N ILE A 74 1.94 -11.09 -7.90
CA ILE A 74 1.58 -10.23 -6.80
C ILE A 74 0.18 -9.65 -7.01
N TYR A 75 -0.12 -9.20 -8.23
CA TYR A 75 -1.44 -8.64 -8.48
C TYR A 75 -2.51 -9.70 -8.30
N ASP A 76 -2.22 -10.94 -8.69
CA ASP A 76 -3.18 -12.01 -8.53
C ASP A 76 -3.45 -12.27 -7.05
N GLU A 77 -2.41 -12.22 -6.23
CA GLU A 77 -2.59 -12.43 -4.80
C GLU A 77 -3.50 -11.39 -4.18
N TYR A 78 -3.52 -10.19 -4.72
CA TYR A 78 -4.33 -9.12 -4.17
C TYR A 78 -5.66 -8.96 -4.91
N GLY A 79 -6.01 -9.93 -5.75
CA GLY A 79 -7.30 -9.90 -6.44
C GLY A 79 -7.36 -8.89 -7.56
N LEU A 80 -6.22 -8.49 -8.09
CA LEU A 80 -6.17 -7.49 -9.15
C LEU A 80 -5.88 -8.15 -10.50
N LYS A 81 -6.41 -9.36 -10.72
CA LYS A 81 -6.13 -10.04 -11.91
C LYS A 81 -6.61 -9.30 -13.08
N ASP A 82 -5.70 -9.15 -14.05
CA ASP A 82 -6.01 -8.42 -15.13
C ASP A 82 -6.85 -9.11 -16.08
N GLY A 83 -7.41 -8.60 -16.89
CA GLY A 83 -8.09 -9.21 -17.88
C GLY A 83 -9.28 -9.83 -17.53
N GLN A 84 -9.37 -9.81 -16.70
CA GLN A 84 -10.28 -10.32 -16.36
C GLN A 84 -11.11 -9.73 -16.50
N GLY A 85 -11.01 -9.36 -16.55
CA GLY A 85 -11.94 -8.75 -16.82
C GLY A 85 -12.20 -8.90 -17.02
#